data_f1c7322440f6df6f418380a73e81730a
#
_entry.id   f1c7322440f6df6f418380a73e81730a
#
_cell.length_a   1.000
_cell.length_b   1.000
_cell.length_c   1.000
_cell.angle_alpha   90.00
_cell.angle_beta   90.00
_cell.angle_gamma   90.00
#
_symmetry.space_group_name_H-M   'P 1'
#
loop_
_entity.id
_entity.type
_entity.pdbx_description
1 polymer ?
#
loop_
_entity_poly.entity_id
_entity_poly.type
_entity_poly.pdbx_seq_one_letter_code
_entity_poly.pdbx_strand_id
1 'polypeptide(L)'
;MAKILTVFFSLKGENHGADETTVYLAKGYTAVAAGFIQKTVGGDIFEIKTVKNYSQDYLGMLYEAQEEQENGIRPELREYVDIDGYDIIYLGYPNWWLSLPMAVVSFLEHYDWSGKRVIVFVTSGGGGFGNSIKEIRKICPGIDILAAGHFLGYQVEDSEQEISEWAKTELTKAEGGSPNGL
;
A
#
# COMPACT_ATOMS: atom_id res chain seq x y z
N MET A 1 -23.29 2.20 -6.71
CA MET A 1 -22.14 1.73 -5.89
C MET A 1 -20.87 2.17 -6.60
N ALA A 2 -19.92 2.72 -5.85
CA ALA A 2 -18.63 3.12 -6.39
C ALA A 2 -17.88 1.91 -6.96
N LYS A 3 -17.16 2.11 -8.06
CA LYS A 3 -16.24 1.11 -8.60
C LYS A 3 -14.93 1.22 -7.84
N ILE A 4 -14.52 0.14 -7.18
CA ILE A 4 -13.40 0.11 -6.24
C ILE A 4 -12.26 -0.74 -6.78
N LEU A 5 -11.03 -0.24 -6.62
CA LEU A 5 -9.80 -0.98 -6.87
C LEU A 5 -8.95 -1.03 -5.59
N THR A 6 -8.49 -2.21 -5.21
CA THR A 6 -7.46 -2.36 -4.19
C THR A 6 -6.12 -2.64 -4.87
N VAL A 7 -5.21 -1.67 -4.82
CA VAL A 7 -3.83 -1.79 -5.34
C VAL A 7 -2.88 -1.96 -4.16
N PHE A 8 -1.94 -2.88 -4.27
CA PHE A 8 -0.96 -3.04 -3.20
C PHE A 8 0.38 -3.56 -3.71
N PHE A 9 1.44 -3.23 -2.96
CA PHE A 9 2.75 -3.86 -3.05
C PHE A 9 3.02 -4.66 -1.78
N SER A 10 3.55 -5.86 -1.90
CA SER A 10 3.85 -6.73 -0.76
C SER A 10 4.97 -7.70 -1.09
N LEU A 11 5.77 -8.08 -0.10
CA LEU A 11 6.75 -9.14 -0.25
C LEU A 11 6.47 -10.31 0.71
N LYS A 12 6.58 -11.51 0.17
CA LYS A 12 6.70 -12.77 0.91
C LYS A 12 8.19 -13.06 1.19
N GLY A 13 8.47 -14.11 1.95
CA GLY A 13 9.81 -14.47 2.35
C GLY A 13 10.10 -14.02 3.77
N GLU A 14 11.36 -13.79 4.10
CA GLU A 14 11.72 -13.30 5.42
C GLU A 14 11.24 -11.87 5.63
N ASN A 15 10.62 -11.64 6.77
CA ASN A 15 10.03 -10.37 7.19
C ASN A 15 10.24 -10.11 8.68
N HIS A 16 10.00 -8.87 9.09
CA HIS A 16 10.05 -8.46 10.48
C HIS A 16 8.86 -9.06 11.24
N GLY A 17 9.14 -9.84 12.28
CA GLY A 17 8.14 -10.41 13.20
C GLY A 17 7.98 -9.57 14.46
N ALA A 18 7.27 -10.11 15.45
CA ALA A 18 7.20 -9.53 16.79
C ALA A 18 8.57 -9.60 17.50
N ASP A 19 8.80 -8.69 18.45
CA ASP A 19 10.01 -8.67 19.29
C ASP A 19 11.33 -8.70 18.49
N GLU A 20 11.37 -7.96 17.37
CA GLU A 20 12.55 -7.87 16.49
C GLU A 20 13.01 -9.22 15.91
N THR A 21 12.14 -10.21 15.88
CA THR A 21 12.42 -11.50 15.27
C THR A 21 12.27 -11.45 13.75
N THR A 22 12.90 -12.40 13.05
CA THR A 22 12.67 -12.64 11.63
C THR A 22 11.72 -13.82 11.47
N VAL A 23 10.69 -13.65 10.63
CA VAL A 23 9.71 -14.69 10.31
C VAL A 23 9.65 -14.91 8.82
N TYR A 24 9.33 -16.13 8.39
CA TYR A 24 9.09 -16.44 6.98
C TYR A 24 7.60 -16.41 6.67
N LEU A 25 7.21 -15.56 5.70
CA LEU A 25 5.84 -15.39 5.28
C LEU A 25 5.60 -16.02 3.92
N ALA A 26 4.63 -16.93 3.82
CA ALA A 26 4.15 -17.43 2.55
C ALA A 26 3.39 -16.37 1.75
N LYS A 27 2.78 -15.41 2.46
CA LYS A 27 2.09 -14.23 1.93
C LYS A 27 2.47 -13.01 2.77
N GLY A 28 2.94 -11.94 2.13
CA GLY A 28 3.37 -10.74 2.85
C GLY A 28 2.22 -10.04 3.57
N TYR A 29 2.52 -9.33 4.64
CA TYR A 29 1.53 -8.66 5.50
C TYR A 29 0.60 -7.70 4.73
N THR A 30 1.14 -6.89 3.84
CA THR A 30 0.31 -5.96 3.05
C THR A 30 -0.66 -6.71 2.14
N ALA A 31 -0.25 -7.86 1.57
CA ALA A 31 -1.12 -8.70 0.75
C ALA A 31 -2.24 -9.34 1.58
N VAL A 32 -1.99 -9.70 2.84
CA VAL A 32 -3.03 -10.19 3.76
C VAL A 32 -4.05 -9.07 4.03
N ALA A 33 -3.58 -7.89 4.43
CA ALA A 33 -4.44 -6.73 4.67
C ALA A 33 -5.26 -6.35 3.42
N ALA A 34 -4.64 -6.31 2.24
CA ALA A 34 -5.32 -6.05 0.97
C ALA A 34 -6.45 -7.07 0.68
N GLY A 35 -6.23 -8.35 1.01
CA GLY A 35 -7.24 -9.38 0.88
C GLY A 35 -8.45 -9.15 1.80
N PHE A 36 -8.24 -8.76 3.05
CA PHE A 36 -9.32 -8.42 3.98
C PHE A 36 -10.11 -7.19 3.53
N ILE A 37 -9.40 -6.16 3.06
CA ILE A 37 -10.03 -4.96 2.51
C ILE A 37 -10.88 -5.33 1.30
N GLN A 38 -10.32 -5.98 0.29
CA GLN A 38 -11.03 -6.35 -0.93
C GLN A 38 -12.24 -7.24 -0.65
N LYS A 39 -12.12 -8.23 0.24
CA LYS A 39 -13.24 -9.08 0.68
C LYS A 39 -14.37 -8.27 1.31
N THR A 40 -14.04 -7.19 2.01
CA THR A 40 -14.99 -6.34 2.73
C THR A 40 -15.67 -5.31 1.84
N VAL A 41 -14.90 -4.60 1.02
CA VAL A 41 -15.40 -3.49 0.19
C VAL A 41 -15.79 -3.92 -1.22
N GLY A 42 -15.39 -5.12 -1.64
CA GLY A 42 -15.59 -5.63 -3.00
C GLY A 42 -14.66 -4.98 -4.02
N GLY A 43 -15.02 -5.09 -5.29
CA GLY A 43 -14.26 -4.53 -6.40
C GLY A 43 -13.06 -5.39 -6.83
N ASP A 44 -12.19 -4.78 -7.63
CA ASP A 44 -11.03 -5.45 -8.21
C ASP A 44 -9.81 -5.33 -7.28
N ILE A 45 -8.84 -6.22 -7.48
CA ILE A 45 -7.58 -6.21 -6.72
C ILE A 45 -6.40 -6.34 -7.67
N PHE A 46 -5.34 -5.56 -7.45
CA PHE A 46 -4.13 -5.54 -8.26
C PHE A 46 -2.88 -5.51 -7.38
N GLU A 47 -1.97 -6.44 -7.62
CA GLU A 47 -0.68 -6.50 -6.94
C GLU A 47 0.42 -5.89 -7.81
N ILE A 48 1.10 -4.85 -7.30
CA ILE A 48 2.29 -4.27 -7.92
C ILE A 48 3.43 -5.28 -7.84
N LYS A 49 3.97 -5.69 -8.98
CA LYS A 49 5.08 -6.64 -9.08
C LYS A 49 6.21 -6.09 -9.90
N THR A 50 7.43 -6.20 -9.38
CA THR A 50 8.65 -5.81 -10.10
C THR A 50 9.12 -6.92 -11.04
N VAL A 51 9.77 -6.55 -12.14
CA VAL A 51 10.42 -7.50 -13.05
C VAL A 51 11.55 -8.21 -12.33
N LYS A 52 12.44 -7.46 -11.67
CA LYS A 52 13.45 -8.00 -10.77
C LYS A 52 12.79 -8.41 -9.46
N ASN A 53 13.02 -9.63 -8.99
CA ASN A 53 12.58 -10.05 -7.67
C ASN A 53 13.53 -9.49 -6.61
N TYR A 54 12.98 -9.04 -5.48
CA TYR A 54 13.76 -8.72 -4.29
C TYR A 54 14.30 -10.00 -3.64
N SER A 55 15.36 -9.83 -2.84
CA SER A 55 15.90 -10.90 -2.01
C SER A 55 14.82 -11.53 -1.13
N GLN A 56 14.87 -12.85 -0.96
CA GLN A 56 14.03 -13.57 0.00
C GLN A 56 14.58 -13.51 1.43
N ASP A 57 15.85 -13.13 1.59
CA ASP A 57 16.52 -12.85 2.85
C ASP A 57 16.18 -11.44 3.32
N TYR A 58 15.81 -11.30 4.60
CA TYR A 58 15.34 -10.03 5.15
C TYR A 58 16.37 -8.91 5.07
N LEU A 59 17.62 -9.18 5.42
CA LEU A 59 18.69 -8.18 5.34
C LEU A 59 19.02 -7.80 3.90
N GLY A 60 19.06 -8.79 3.00
CA GLY A 60 19.26 -8.56 1.57
C GLY A 60 18.20 -7.64 0.99
N MET A 61 16.93 -7.89 1.31
CA MET A 61 15.81 -7.04 0.90
C MET A 61 15.93 -5.61 1.46
N LEU A 62 16.30 -5.46 2.74
CA LEU A 62 16.49 -4.15 3.35
C LEU A 62 17.58 -3.34 2.65
N TYR A 63 18.71 -3.96 2.30
CA TYR A 63 19.79 -3.28 1.56
C TYR A 63 19.37 -2.91 0.15
N GLU A 64 18.68 -3.80 -0.58
CA GLU A 64 18.16 -3.49 -1.91
C GLU A 64 17.18 -2.30 -1.87
N ALA A 65 16.28 -2.28 -0.89
CA ALA A 65 15.32 -1.19 -0.70
C ALA A 65 16.00 0.14 -0.35
N GLN A 66 17.04 0.10 0.48
CA GLN A 66 17.82 1.28 0.83
C GLN A 66 18.57 1.84 -0.39
N GLU A 67 19.25 0.97 -1.13
CA GLU A 67 19.97 1.35 -2.36
C GLU A 67 19.03 2.01 -3.38
N GLU A 68 17.84 1.45 -3.57
CA GLU A 68 16.84 2.03 -4.46
C GLU A 68 16.40 3.44 -4.02
N GLN A 69 16.16 3.64 -2.72
CA GLN A 69 15.78 4.97 -2.19
C GLN A 69 16.93 5.98 -2.31
N GLU A 70 18.13 5.63 -1.89
CA GLU A 70 19.29 6.53 -1.91
C GLU A 70 19.69 6.96 -3.31
N ASN A 71 19.56 6.06 -4.29
CA ASN A 71 19.92 6.32 -5.68
C ASN A 71 18.72 6.74 -6.55
N GLY A 72 17.52 6.85 -5.98
CA GLY A 72 16.32 7.23 -6.71
C GLY A 72 15.95 6.25 -7.84
N ILE A 73 16.27 4.96 -7.66
CA ILE A 73 15.97 3.91 -8.63
C ILE A 73 14.47 3.73 -8.76
N ARG A 74 13.99 3.51 -9.98
CA ARG A 74 12.60 3.18 -10.32
C ARG A 74 12.54 1.74 -10.80
N PRO A 75 12.23 0.76 -9.93
CA PRO A 75 12.08 -0.63 -10.35
C PRO A 75 11.09 -0.76 -11.50
N GLU A 76 11.45 -1.51 -12.52
CA GLU A 76 10.56 -1.85 -13.62
C GLU A 76 9.43 -2.76 -13.11
N LEU A 77 8.18 -2.42 -13.46
CA LEU A 77 7.00 -3.20 -13.10
C LEU A 77 6.62 -4.17 -14.22
N ARG A 78 6.09 -5.33 -13.84
CA ARG A 78 5.69 -6.38 -14.79
C ARG A 78 4.48 -5.98 -15.62
N GLU A 79 3.54 -5.28 -14.99
CA GLU A 79 2.26 -4.92 -15.59
C GLU A 79 1.67 -3.70 -14.87
N TYR A 80 0.69 -3.10 -15.50
CA TYR A 80 -0.06 -1.95 -15.00
C TYR A 80 -1.56 -2.22 -15.14
N VAL A 81 -2.37 -1.57 -14.31
CA VAL A 81 -3.83 -1.63 -14.35
C VAL A 81 -4.38 -0.28 -14.77
N ASP A 82 -5.45 -0.27 -15.56
CA ASP A 82 -6.15 0.98 -15.87
C ASP A 82 -6.88 1.49 -14.62
N ILE A 83 -6.48 2.66 -14.12
CA ILE A 83 -7.07 3.28 -12.93
C ILE A 83 -8.22 4.25 -13.23
N ASP A 84 -8.45 4.61 -14.50
CA ASP A 84 -9.41 5.66 -14.86
C ASP A 84 -10.86 5.25 -14.63
N GLY A 85 -11.12 3.96 -14.69
CA GLY A 85 -12.46 3.43 -14.48
C GLY A 85 -12.90 3.28 -13.03
N TYR A 86 -12.08 3.70 -12.03
CA TYR A 86 -12.39 3.51 -10.61
C TYR A 86 -12.69 4.83 -9.90
N ASP A 87 -13.69 4.78 -9.02
CA ASP A 87 -14.14 5.92 -8.21
C ASP A 87 -13.32 6.07 -6.93
N ILE A 88 -12.89 4.95 -6.34
CA ILE A 88 -12.11 4.89 -5.10
C ILE A 88 -11.02 3.83 -5.25
N ILE A 89 -9.80 4.21 -4.87
CA ILE A 89 -8.64 3.32 -4.90
C ILE A 89 -8.10 3.14 -3.49
N TYR A 90 -8.07 1.91 -2.99
CA TYR A 90 -7.28 1.55 -1.81
C TYR A 90 -5.84 1.29 -2.27
N LEU A 91 -4.89 2.03 -1.71
CA LEU A 91 -3.46 1.90 -2.02
C LEU A 91 -2.69 1.40 -0.80
N GLY A 92 -2.12 0.20 -0.91
CA GLY A 92 -1.42 -0.47 0.18
C GLY A 92 0.05 -0.74 -0.07
N TYR A 93 0.89 -0.55 0.95
CA TYR A 93 2.32 -0.82 0.89
C TYR A 93 2.93 -1.03 2.27
N PRO A 94 4.06 -1.75 2.37
CA PRO A 94 4.84 -1.78 3.59
C PRO A 94 5.64 -0.48 3.75
N ASN A 95 5.79 -0.01 4.98
CA ASN A 95 6.72 1.07 5.28
C ASN A 95 8.16 0.55 5.20
N TRP A 96 8.91 0.98 4.20
CA TRP A 96 10.32 0.68 4.03
C TRP A 96 11.17 1.94 4.26
N TRP A 97 12.08 1.89 5.21
CA TRP A 97 12.96 3.01 5.54
C TRP A 97 12.21 4.33 5.78
N LEU A 98 11.10 4.25 6.53
CA LEU A 98 10.20 5.37 6.84
C LEU A 98 9.60 6.06 5.61
N SER A 99 9.46 5.34 4.50
CA SER A 99 8.97 5.85 3.24
C SER A 99 8.24 4.80 2.41
N LEU A 100 8.02 5.11 1.13
CA LEU A 100 7.44 4.23 0.12
C LEU A 100 8.50 3.24 -0.40
N PRO A 101 8.15 1.98 -0.67
CA PRO A 101 8.93 1.14 -1.57
C PRO A 101 9.04 1.79 -2.95
N MET A 102 10.22 1.74 -3.56
CA MET A 102 10.44 2.39 -4.87
C MET A 102 9.60 1.76 -5.99
N ALA A 103 9.18 0.51 -5.86
CA ALA A 103 8.19 -0.11 -6.76
C ALA A 103 6.82 0.63 -6.71
N VAL A 104 6.41 1.11 -5.54
CA VAL A 104 5.19 1.92 -5.40
C VAL A 104 5.38 3.29 -6.04
N VAL A 105 6.56 3.90 -5.90
CA VAL A 105 6.91 5.15 -6.58
C VAL A 105 6.83 4.99 -8.10
N SER A 106 7.39 3.90 -8.65
CA SER A 106 7.28 3.56 -10.08
C SER A 106 5.82 3.49 -10.54
N PHE A 107 4.96 2.85 -9.74
CA PHE A 107 3.53 2.76 -10.03
C PHE A 107 2.84 4.13 -10.00
N LEU A 108 3.11 4.93 -8.97
CA LEU A 108 2.50 6.24 -8.82
C LEU A 108 2.89 7.20 -9.95
N GLU A 109 4.16 7.20 -10.37
CA GLU A 109 4.66 8.08 -11.44
C GLU A 109 4.12 7.72 -12.84
N HIS A 110 3.53 6.53 -13.00
CA HIS A 110 3.00 6.07 -14.28
C HIS A 110 1.68 6.75 -14.66
N TYR A 111 0.91 7.26 -13.69
CA TYR A 111 -0.46 7.76 -13.91
C TYR A 111 -0.62 9.24 -13.54
N ASP A 112 -1.64 9.86 -14.14
CA ASP A 112 -2.20 11.11 -13.61
C ASP A 112 -3.19 10.80 -12.48
N TRP A 113 -2.86 11.23 -11.28
CA TRP A 113 -3.68 11.04 -10.08
C TRP A 113 -4.60 12.23 -9.79
N SER A 114 -4.66 13.23 -10.66
CA SER A 114 -5.49 14.42 -10.46
C SER A 114 -6.96 14.05 -10.27
N GLY A 115 -7.51 14.41 -9.11
CA GLY A 115 -8.89 14.10 -8.74
C GLY A 115 -9.18 12.63 -8.42
N LYS A 116 -8.17 11.74 -8.42
CA LYS A 116 -8.34 10.37 -7.97
C LYS A 116 -8.49 10.33 -6.45
N ARG A 117 -9.51 9.60 -5.99
CA ARG A 117 -9.86 9.47 -4.57
C ARG A 117 -9.22 8.21 -4.01
N VAL A 118 -8.31 8.39 -3.06
CA VAL A 118 -7.45 7.32 -2.56
C VAL A 118 -7.58 7.15 -1.05
N ILE A 119 -7.68 5.90 -0.60
CA ILE A 119 -7.60 5.50 0.80
C ILE A 119 -6.31 4.68 0.95
N VAL A 120 -5.38 5.18 1.75
CA VAL A 120 -4.06 4.56 1.93
C VAL A 120 -4.08 3.59 3.11
N PHE A 121 -3.44 2.43 2.97
CA PHE A 121 -3.17 1.53 4.10
C PHE A 121 -1.71 1.09 4.10
N VAL A 122 -1.10 1.11 5.28
CA VAL A 122 0.33 0.83 5.45
C VAL A 122 0.52 -0.28 6.48
N THR A 123 1.39 -1.22 6.18
CA THR A 123 1.87 -2.20 7.17
C THR A 123 3.30 -1.86 7.59
N SER A 124 3.63 -1.98 8.87
CA SER A 124 5.00 -1.78 9.35
C SER A 124 5.27 -2.54 10.63
N GLY A 125 6.53 -2.63 11.00
CA GLY A 125 6.97 -3.16 12.31
C GLY A 125 6.85 -2.15 13.46
N GLY A 126 6.30 -0.94 13.21
CA GLY A 126 6.16 0.12 14.24
C GLY A 126 6.45 1.53 13.73
N GLY A 127 6.99 1.67 12.52
CA GLY A 127 7.34 2.98 11.93
C GLY A 127 6.15 3.81 11.40
N GLY A 128 4.92 3.28 11.48
CA GLY A 128 3.72 3.97 11.01
C GLY A 128 3.81 4.34 9.52
N PHE A 129 3.35 5.54 9.18
CA PHE A 129 3.41 6.06 7.81
C PHE A 129 4.78 6.60 7.40
N GLY A 130 5.65 6.91 8.37
CA GLY A 130 6.87 7.65 8.08
C GLY A 130 6.59 8.92 7.28
N ASN A 131 7.34 9.13 6.20
CA ASN A 131 7.16 10.25 5.27
C ASN A 131 6.23 9.93 4.08
N SER A 132 5.72 8.70 3.97
CA SER A 132 5.12 8.17 2.75
C SER A 132 3.93 8.98 2.25
N ILE A 133 3.03 9.43 3.13
CA ILE A 133 1.86 10.25 2.73
C ILE A 133 2.29 11.59 2.13
N LYS A 134 3.31 12.23 2.71
CA LYS A 134 3.87 13.48 2.18
C LYS A 134 4.50 13.26 0.79
N GLU A 135 5.18 12.14 0.62
CA GLU A 135 5.81 11.76 -0.65
C GLU A 135 4.76 11.45 -1.73
N ILE A 136 3.69 10.73 -1.40
CA ILE A 136 2.58 10.51 -2.34
C ILE A 136 2.03 11.85 -2.86
N ARG A 137 1.76 12.80 -1.97
CA ARG A 137 1.25 14.12 -2.38
C ARG A 137 2.23 14.90 -3.26
N LYS A 138 3.54 14.71 -3.05
CA LYS A 138 4.59 15.33 -3.87
C LYS A 138 4.68 14.69 -5.26
N ILE A 139 4.59 13.35 -5.32
CA ILE A 139 4.68 12.57 -6.57
C ILE A 139 3.41 12.75 -7.41
N CYS A 140 2.26 12.82 -6.75
CA CYS A 140 0.93 12.83 -7.36
C CYS A 140 0.19 14.15 -7.05
N PRO A 141 0.55 15.27 -7.69
CA PRO A 141 -0.16 16.54 -7.49
C PRO A 141 -1.65 16.38 -7.83
N GLY A 142 -2.52 16.88 -6.93
CA GLY A 142 -3.97 16.81 -7.12
C GLY A 142 -4.63 15.49 -6.72
N ILE A 143 -3.88 14.53 -6.18
CA ILE A 143 -4.46 13.31 -5.57
C ILE A 143 -5.31 13.70 -4.35
N ASP A 144 -6.49 13.08 -4.23
CA ASP A 144 -7.37 13.25 -3.07
C ASP A 144 -7.22 12.07 -2.10
N ILE A 145 -6.36 12.21 -1.08
CA ILE A 145 -6.19 11.20 -0.03
C ILE A 145 -7.27 11.40 1.03
N LEU A 146 -8.30 10.56 0.97
CA LEU A 146 -9.48 10.62 1.84
C LEU A 146 -9.20 10.15 3.26
N ALA A 147 -8.37 9.12 3.40
CA ALA A 147 -8.01 8.51 4.67
C ALA A 147 -6.70 7.74 4.58
N ALA A 148 -6.11 7.47 5.74
CA ALA A 148 -4.95 6.59 5.86
C ALA A 148 -5.07 5.71 7.12
N GLY A 149 -4.83 4.39 6.97
CA GLY A 149 -4.78 3.41 8.05
C GLY A 149 -3.39 2.78 8.17
N HIS A 150 -2.96 2.51 9.39
CA HIS A 150 -1.71 1.83 9.68
C HIS A 150 -1.96 0.58 10.51
N PHE A 151 -1.36 -0.54 10.09
CA PHE A 151 -1.48 -1.84 10.76
C PHE A 151 -0.09 -2.40 11.08
N LEU A 152 0.08 -2.95 12.29
CA LEU A 152 1.30 -3.66 12.65
C LEU A 152 1.39 -4.97 11.86
N GLY A 153 2.44 -5.14 11.07
CA GLY A 153 2.59 -6.26 10.15
C GLY A 153 2.39 -7.61 10.84
N TYR A 154 3.11 -7.85 11.92
CA TYR A 154 3.05 -9.10 12.67
C TYR A 154 1.70 -9.38 13.39
N GLN A 155 0.76 -8.44 13.37
CA GLN A 155 -0.60 -8.60 13.91
C GLN A 155 -1.67 -8.69 12.81
N VAL A 156 -1.32 -8.47 11.55
CA VAL A 156 -2.30 -8.36 10.45
C VAL A 156 -3.17 -9.61 10.33
N GLU A 157 -2.59 -10.81 10.48
CA GLU A 157 -3.35 -12.07 10.35
C GLU A 157 -4.46 -12.19 11.40
N ASP A 158 -4.23 -11.65 12.60
CA ASP A 158 -5.20 -11.65 13.72
C ASP A 158 -6.11 -10.42 13.73
N SER A 159 -5.89 -9.46 12.82
CA SER A 159 -6.59 -8.17 12.75
C SER A 159 -7.65 -8.10 11.64
N GLU A 160 -8.16 -9.23 11.12
CA GLU A 160 -9.16 -9.25 10.03
C GLU A 160 -10.36 -8.36 10.36
N GLN A 161 -10.91 -8.47 11.57
CA GLN A 161 -12.08 -7.70 11.98
C GLN A 161 -11.77 -6.19 12.01
N GLU A 162 -10.67 -5.79 12.63
CA GLU A 162 -10.25 -4.39 12.74
C GLU A 162 -10.04 -3.76 11.35
N ILE A 163 -9.30 -4.44 10.47
CA ILE A 163 -9.01 -3.97 9.11
C ILE A 163 -10.29 -3.85 8.29
N SER A 164 -11.19 -4.84 8.41
CA SER A 164 -12.46 -4.87 7.71
C SER A 164 -13.40 -3.74 8.16
N GLU A 165 -13.53 -3.52 9.46
CA GLU A 165 -14.34 -2.45 10.02
C GLU A 165 -13.81 -1.07 9.62
N TRP A 166 -12.48 -0.88 9.67
CA TRP A 166 -11.84 0.33 9.22
C TRP A 166 -12.11 0.58 7.72
N ALA A 167 -11.87 -0.41 6.87
CA ALA A 167 -12.06 -0.27 5.43
C ALA A 167 -13.51 0.10 5.07
N LYS A 168 -14.48 -0.57 5.69
CA LYS A 168 -15.91 -0.29 5.49
C LYS A 168 -16.30 1.12 5.97
N THR A 169 -15.75 1.54 7.11
CA THR A 169 -15.99 2.87 7.67
C THR A 169 -15.48 3.96 6.74
N GLU A 170 -14.24 3.82 6.24
CA GLU A 170 -13.66 4.82 5.34
C GLU A 170 -14.35 4.84 3.98
N LEU A 171 -14.78 3.67 3.46
CA LEU A 171 -15.62 3.63 2.26
C LEU A 171 -16.93 4.39 2.44
N THR A 172 -17.63 4.15 3.56
CA THR A 172 -18.92 4.82 3.84
C THR A 172 -18.75 6.34 3.92
N LYS A 173 -17.69 6.82 4.56
CA LYS A 173 -17.36 8.25 4.58
C LYS A 173 -17.05 8.80 3.18
N ALA A 174 -16.31 8.02 2.39
CA ALA A 174 -15.98 8.39 1.02
C ALA A 174 -17.23 8.48 0.13
N GLU A 175 -18.17 7.56 0.24
CA GLU A 175 -19.43 7.57 -0.54
C GLU A 175 -20.44 8.63 -0.05
N GLY A 176 -20.48 8.90 1.26
CA GLY A 176 -21.39 9.89 1.88
C GLY A 176 -20.89 11.34 1.88
N GLY A 177 -19.61 11.55 1.62
CA GLY A 177 -19.01 12.87 1.53
C GLY A 177 -19.33 13.57 0.22
N SER A 178 -20.18 14.59 0.26
CA SER A 178 -20.26 15.61 -0.81
C SER A 178 -18.86 16.23 -1.03
N PRO A 179 -18.48 16.60 -2.25
CA PRO A 179 -17.17 17.20 -2.52
C PRO A 179 -17.13 18.64 -2.02
N ASN A 180 -17.07 18.83 -0.72
CA ASN A 180 -16.84 20.15 -0.13
C ASN A 180 -16.16 20.04 1.24
N GLY A 181 -14.90 20.31 1.24
CA GLY A 181 -14.24 21.01 2.32
C GLY A 181 -13.43 20.19 3.33
N LEU A 182 -12.16 20.18 3.13
CA LEU A 182 -11.19 20.66 4.14
C LEU A 182 -10.08 21.41 3.42
#